data_eb950c963a573d8cdf29ecf8760f998f
#
_entry.id   eb950c963a573d8cdf29ecf8760f998f
#
_cell.length_a   1.000
_cell.length_b   1.000
_cell.length_c   1.000
_cell.angle_alpha   90.00
_cell.angle_beta   90.00
_cell.angle_gamma   90.00
#
_symmetry.space_group_name_H-M   'P 1'
#
loop_
_entity.id
_entity.type
_entity.pdbx_description
1 polymer ?
#
loop_
_entity_poly.entity_id
_entity_poly.type
_entity_poly.pdbx_seq_one_letter_code
_entity_poly.pdbx_strand_id
1 'polypeptide(L)'
;MNCTEEQLRLYGVTDRSWLHGKTLYEQVEAALKGGVTCLQLREKQLDHDAFLQEAVELKELCHRYHVPLIINDNVEIAKEMDADGVHVGQGDMQITEVREILGEDKIIGVTARTVAQAEAAEAAGADYIGSGAVFGSGTKLDAKALDHQIFSKICHSVKIPVVAIGGINGENILQLKGLGAKGTAVVSGIFAQEDVYAAAEDLKKKVLAIID
;
A
#
# COMPACT_ATOMS: atom_id res chain seq x y z
N MET A 1 -0.52 10.86 13.41
CA MET A 1 -0.84 10.26 12.09
C MET A 1 -0.24 11.15 11.02
N ASN A 2 0.66 10.61 10.22
CA ASN A 2 1.48 11.35 9.26
C ASN A 2 0.95 11.20 7.81
N CYS A 3 -0.19 10.54 7.60
CA CYS A 3 -0.88 10.46 6.32
C CYS A 3 -2.36 10.82 6.44
N THR A 4 -2.97 11.21 5.34
CA THR A 4 -4.42 11.49 5.26
C THR A 4 -5.17 10.30 4.68
N GLU A 5 -6.47 10.17 4.97
CA GLU A 5 -7.32 9.17 4.32
C GLU A 5 -7.32 9.34 2.79
N GLU A 6 -7.23 10.59 2.30
CA GLU A 6 -7.18 10.89 0.87
C GLU A 6 -5.96 10.30 0.18
N GLN A 7 -4.80 10.35 0.82
CA GLN A 7 -3.58 9.72 0.33
C GLN A 7 -3.70 8.19 0.26
N LEU A 8 -4.52 7.56 1.10
CA LEU A 8 -4.67 6.10 1.15
C LEU A 8 -5.77 5.54 0.25
N ARG A 9 -6.57 6.39 -0.44
CA ARG A 9 -7.74 5.96 -1.24
C ARG A 9 -7.42 4.91 -2.29
N LEU A 10 -6.50 5.21 -3.21
CA LEU A 10 -6.02 4.24 -4.20
C LEU A 10 -4.51 4.08 -4.06
N TYR A 11 -4.13 3.03 -3.40
CA TYR A 11 -2.76 2.74 -3.02
C TYR A 11 -2.17 1.70 -3.99
N GLY A 12 -1.32 2.11 -4.92
CA GLY A 12 -0.60 1.22 -5.82
C GLY A 12 0.57 0.53 -5.11
N VAL A 13 0.69 -0.79 -5.24
CA VAL A 13 1.86 -1.54 -4.76
C VAL A 13 2.54 -2.18 -5.96
N THR A 14 3.81 -1.85 -6.19
CA THR A 14 4.55 -2.32 -7.37
C THR A 14 4.87 -3.80 -7.33
N ASP A 15 4.96 -4.41 -8.50
CA ASP A 15 5.51 -5.76 -8.67
C ASP A 15 6.15 -5.88 -10.06
N ARG A 16 7.42 -6.25 -10.08
CA ARG A 16 8.26 -6.35 -11.28
C ARG A 16 7.87 -7.50 -12.21
N SER A 17 7.01 -8.41 -11.77
CA SER A 17 6.59 -9.56 -12.57
C SER A 17 5.79 -9.21 -13.82
N TRP A 18 5.22 -8.00 -13.90
CA TRP A 18 4.31 -7.58 -14.98
C TRP A 18 4.77 -6.32 -15.72
N LEU A 19 6.06 -6.18 -15.99
CA LEU A 19 6.57 -5.00 -16.71
C LEU A 19 6.12 -4.92 -18.18
N HIS A 20 5.75 -6.04 -18.80
CA HIS A 20 5.24 -6.09 -20.19
C HIS A 20 6.14 -5.33 -21.19
N GLY A 21 7.47 -5.39 -21.01
CA GLY A 21 8.45 -4.70 -21.84
C GLY A 21 8.62 -3.21 -21.56
N LYS A 22 7.94 -2.67 -20.54
CA LYS A 22 8.10 -1.30 -20.02
C LYS A 22 9.06 -1.30 -18.84
N THR A 23 9.55 -0.13 -18.47
CA THR A 23 10.25 0.08 -17.21
C THR A 23 9.25 0.20 -16.05
N LEU A 24 9.71 -0.04 -14.81
CA LEU A 24 8.87 0.21 -13.62
C LEU A 24 8.48 1.68 -13.52
N TYR A 25 9.39 2.59 -13.89
CA TYR A 25 9.13 4.02 -13.95
C TYR A 25 7.95 4.37 -14.86
N GLU A 26 7.91 3.83 -16.09
CA GLU A 26 6.82 4.09 -17.04
C GLU A 26 5.47 3.55 -16.52
N GLN A 27 5.48 2.39 -15.88
CA GLN A 27 4.26 1.83 -15.29
C GLN A 27 3.78 2.65 -14.09
N VAL A 28 4.68 3.07 -13.21
CA VAL A 28 4.35 3.92 -12.07
C VAL A 28 3.82 5.27 -12.55
N GLU A 29 4.45 5.89 -13.56
CA GLU A 29 3.94 7.15 -14.10
C GLU A 29 2.52 7.00 -14.69
N ALA A 30 2.25 5.91 -15.40
CA ALA A 30 0.90 5.62 -15.90
C ALA A 30 -0.12 5.44 -14.77
N ALA A 31 0.26 4.73 -13.68
CA ALA A 31 -0.59 4.56 -12.51
C ALA A 31 -0.88 5.89 -11.78
N LEU A 32 0.13 6.75 -11.64
CA LEU A 32 -0.02 8.09 -11.04
C LEU A 32 -0.94 8.98 -11.88
N LYS A 33 -0.77 8.99 -13.20
CA LYS A 33 -1.68 9.68 -14.14
C LYS A 33 -3.11 9.16 -14.06
N GLY A 34 -3.29 7.86 -13.81
CA GLY A 34 -4.59 7.20 -13.59
C GLY A 34 -5.23 7.49 -12.24
N GLY A 35 -4.50 8.15 -11.33
CA GLY A 35 -5.04 8.63 -10.06
C GLY A 35 -4.69 7.82 -8.82
N VAL A 36 -3.61 7.03 -8.85
CA VAL A 36 -3.01 6.47 -7.64
C VAL A 36 -2.64 7.60 -6.68
N THR A 37 -2.98 7.44 -5.41
CA THR A 37 -2.86 8.47 -4.36
C THR A 37 -1.78 8.16 -3.32
N CYS A 38 -1.27 6.93 -3.31
CA CYS A 38 -0.12 6.47 -2.54
C CYS A 38 0.58 5.39 -3.35
N LEU A 39 1.90 5.38 -3.37
CA LEU A 39 2.67 4.32 -4.02
C LEU A 39 3.52 3.57 -2.99
N GLN A 40 3.52 2.23 -3.05
CA GLN A 40 4.47 1.40 -2.33
C GLN A 40 5.43 0.74 -3.31
N LEU A 41 6.72 1.01 -3.14
CA LEU A 41 7.76 0.30 -3.85
C LEU A 41 8.05 -1.01 -3.13
N ARG A 42 7.65 -2.11 -3.76
CA ARG A 42 7.94 -3.47 -3.32
C ARG A 42 8.99 -4.09 -4.23
N GLU A 43 10.21 -4.22 -3.70
CA GLU A 43 11.34 -4.82 -4.40
C GLU A 43 11.87 -6.03 -3.63
N LYS A 44 12.16 -7.13 -4.33
CA LYS A 44 12.62 -8.40 -3.72
C LYS A 44 13.81 -9.02 -4.47
N GLN A 45 14.28 -8.40 -5.53
CA GLN A 45 15.26 -8.99 -6.44
C GLN A 45 16.52 -8.14 -6.64
N LEU A 46 16.43 -6.82 -6.44
CA LEU A 46 17.56 -5.92 -6.59
C LEU A 46 18.51 -6.02 -5.39
N ASP A 47 19.80 -5.78 -5.64
CA ASP A 47 20.73 -5.48 -4.59
C ASP A 47 20.47 -4.08 -3.99
N HIS A 48 21.20 -3.75 -2.92
CA HIS A 48 20.99 -2.51 -2.17
C HIS A 48 21.12 -1.26 -3.06
N ASP A 49 22.19 -1.17 -3.84
CA ASP A 49 22.50 0.05 -4.61
C ASP A 49 21.49 0.27 -5.74
N ALA A 50 21.11 -0.82 -6.44
CA ALA A 50 20.09 -0.77 -7.49
C ALA A 50 18.69 -0.46 -6.92
N PHE A 51 18.36 -1.00 -5.75
CA PHE A 51 17.09 -0.68 -5.06
C PHE A 51 17.06 0.78 -4.63
N LEU A 52 18.15 1.28 -4.03
CA LEU A 52 18.27 2.67 -3.60
C LEU A 52 18.11 3.64 -4.79
N GLN A 53 18.81 3.38 -5.89
CA GLN A 53 18.71 4.21 -7.09
C GLN A 53 17.28 4.26 -7.63
N GLU A 54 16.62 3.10 -7.80
CA GLU A 54 15.24 3.03 -8.27
C GLU A 54 14.27 3.73 -7.31
N ALA A 55 14.47 3.57 -6.01
CA ALA A 55 13.64 4.20 -4.99
C ALA A 55 13.74 5.75 -5.05
N VAL A 56 14.94 6.30 -5.24
CA VAL A 56 15.15 7.75 -5.40
C VAL A 56 14.46 8.26 -6.67
N GLU A 57 14.63 7.59 -7.80
CA GLU A 57 13.97 7.98 -9.07
C GLU A 57 12.44 7.97 -8.94
N LEU A 58 11.88 6.93 -8.29
CA LEU A 58 10.44 6.83 -8.08
C LEU A 58 9.90 7.83 -7.05
N LYS A 59 10.70 8.20 -6.03
CA LYS A 59 10.32 9.28 -5.10
C LYS A 59 10.17 10.61 -5.83
N GLU A 60 11.13 10.98 -6.65
CA GLU A 60 11.07 12.20 -7.44
C GLU A 60 9.85 12.20 -8.39
N LEU A 61 9.56 11.05 -9.00
CA LEU A 61 8.38 10.88 -9.82
C LEU A 61 7.10 11.08 -9.00
N CYS A 62 6.94 10.37 -7.89
CA CYS A 62 5.75 10.46 -7.03
C CYS A 62 5.51 11.89 -6.52
N HIS A 63 6.58 12.58 -6.09
CA HIS A 63 6.49 13.95 -5.59
C HIS A 63 6.01 14.94 -6.65
N ARG A 64 6.34 14.73 -7.94
CA ARG A 64 5.78 15.55 -9.04
C ARG A 64 4.25 15.43 -9.17
N TYR A 65 3.68 14.32 -8.70
CA TYR A 65 2.23 14.08 -8.66
C TYR A 65 1.63 14.32 -7.27
N HIS A 66 2.41 14.82 -6.29
CA HIS A 66 2.01 15.02 -4.90
C HIS A 66 1.54 13.71 -4.21
N VAL A 67 2.15 12.59 -4.57
CA VAL A 67 1.87 11.25 -4.05
C VAL A 67 3.02 10.80 -3.16
N PRO A 68 2.76 10.33 -1.91
CA PRO A 68 3.82 9.80 -1.06
C PRO A 68 4.34 8.45 -1.59
N LEU A 69 5.67 8.23 -1.45
CA LEU A 69 6.32 6.96 -1.70
C LEU A 69 6.60 6.23 -0.39
N ILE A 70 6.08 5.02 -0.28
CA ILE A 70 6.26 4.10 0.85
C ILE A 70 7.21 2.97 0.42
N ILE A 71 8.18 2.64 1.24
CA ILE A 71 9.09 1.49 1.00
C ILE A 71 8.52 0.25 1.70
N ASN A 72 8.49 -0.88 1.00
CA ASN A 72 8.03 -2.14 1.57
C ASN A 72 9.16 -2.82 2.36
N ASP A 73 8.93 -3.11 3.64
CA ASP A 73 9.75 -3.88 4.60
C ASP A 73 11.16 -3.29 4.89
N ASN A 74 11.81 -2.64 3.94
CA ASN A 74 13.22 -2.22 4.05
C ASN A 74 13.35 -0.83 4.70
N VAL A 75 13.53 -0.81 6.02
CA VAL A 75 13.68 0.43 6.81
C VAL A 75 15.00 1.15 6.52
N GLU A 76 16.08 0.41 6.17
CA GLU A 76 17.39 1.00 5.84
C GLU A 76 17.31 1.83 4.57
N ILE A 77 16.76 1.27 3.49
CA ILE A 77 16.51 2.00 2.24
C ILE A 77 15.58 3.20 2.50
N ALA A 78 14.51 3.00 3.27
CA ALA A 78 13.57 4.09 3.59
C ALA A 78 14.28 5.26 4.29
N LYS A 79 15.22 4.98 5.21
CA LYS A 79 16.03 5.98 5.89
C LYS A 79 17.01 6.66 4.95
N GLU A 80 17.77 5.88 4.17
CA GLU A 80 18.87 6.38 3.34
C GLU A 80 18.39 7.33 2.24
N MET A 81 17.25 7.00 1.60
CA MET A 81 16.63 7.85 0.59
C MET A 81 15.70 8.93 1.16
N ASP A 82 15.53 8.98 2.48
CA ASP A 82 14.56 9.85 3.15
C ASP A 82 13.13 9.66 2.61
N ALA A 83 12.66 8.41 2.53
CA ALA A 83 11.33 8.08 2.03
C ALA A 83 10.22 8.82 2.80
N ASP A 84 9.01 8.92 2.20
CA ASP A 84 7.85 9.47 2.91
C ASP A 84 7.37 8.52 4.01
N GLY A 85 7.64 7.22 3.87
CA GLY A 85 7.33 6.23 4.89
C GLY A 85 7.75 4.81 4.55
N VAL A 86 7.36 3.89 5.42
CA VAL A 86 7.60 2.45 5.28
C VAL A 86 6.32 1.67 5.60
N HIS A 87 6.16 0.50 4.98
CA HIS A 87 5.13 -0.47 5.36
C HIS A 87 5.78 -1.78 5.78
N VAL A 88 5.48 -2.23 7.00
CA VAL A 88 6.05 -3.45 7.59
C VAL A 88 4.97 -4.50 7.89
N GLY A 89 5.36 -5.78 7.82
CA GLY A 89 4.52 -6.90 8.22
C GLY A 89 4.74 -7.31 9.68
N GLN A 90 3.99 -8.32 10.14
CA GLN A 90 4.04 -8.80 11.54
C GLN A 90 5.37 -9.50 11.92
N GLY A 91 6.14 -9.94 10.94
CA GLY A 91 7.44 -10.59 11.13
C GLY A 91 8.64 -9.68 10.91
N ASP A 92 8.39 -8.42 10.55
CA ASP A 92 9.42 -7.44 10.26
C ASP A 92 9.79 -6.63 11.52
N MET A 93 10.54 -5.53 11.34
CA MET A 93 10.96 -4.65 12.42
C MET A 93 9.74 -4.09 13.19
N GLN A 94 9.85 -3.98 14.51
CA GLN A 94 8.78 -3.46 15.35
C GLN A 94 8.55 -1.95 15.10
N ILE A 95 7.29 -1.50 15.19
CA ILE A 95 6.90 -0.11 14.89
C ILE A 95 7.72 0.91 15.70
N THR A 96 7.97 0.62 16.98
CA THR A 96 8.75 1.50 17.87
C THR A 96 10.19 1.65 17.38
N GLU A 97 10.82 0.56 16.94
CA GLU A 97 12.17 0.59 16.36
C GLU A 97 12.18 1.33 15.01
N VAL A 98 11.17 1.09 14.16
CA VAL A 98 11.00 1.84 12.91
C VAL A 98 10.89 3.33 13.17
N ARG A 99 10.09 3.73 14.17
CA ARG A 99 9.90 5.13 14.57
C ARG A 99 11.20 5.76 15.07
N GLU A 100 11.98 5.03 15.88
CA GLU A 100 13.30 5.49 16.34
C GLU A 100 14.29 5.72 15.19
N ILE A 101 14.24 4.87 14.14
CA ILE A 101 15.13 4.95 12.99
C ILE A 101 14.73 6.06 12.02
N LEU A 102 13.44 6.18 11.70
CA LEU A 102 12.92 7.08 10.66
C LEU A 102 12.53 8.46 11.20
N GLY A 103 12.22 8.59 12.48
CA GLY A 103 11.73 9.83 13.10
C GLY A 103 10.20 9.93 13.11
N GLU A 104 9.70 11.00 13.77
CA GLU A 104 8.28 11.18 14.09
C GLU A 104 7.41 11.55 12.88
N ASP A 105 8.00 12.14 11.84
CA ASP A 105 7.27 12.72 10.71
C ASP A 105 7.03 11.74 9.55
N LYS A 106 7.59 10.51 9.62
CA LYS A 106 7.47 9.51 8.56
C LYS A 106 6.21 8.67 8.71
N ILE A 107 5.62 8.28 7.59
CA ILE A 107 4.44 7.41 7.56
C ILE A 107 4.85 5.97 7.88
N ILE A 108 4.22 5.35 8.87
CA ILE A 108 4.42 3.94 9.18
C ILE A 108 3.11 3.19 8.98
N GLY A 109 3.08 2.33 7.96
CA GLY A 109 1.99 1.39 7.72
C GLY A 109 2.32 0.00 8.24
N VAL A 110 1.30 -0.71 8.73
CA VAL A 110 1.48 -2.06 9.28
C VAL A 110 0.42 -3.01 8.76
N THR A 111 0.84 -4.23 8.42
CA THR A 111 -0.11 -5.31 8.09
C THR A 111 -0.76 -5.85 9.36
N ALA A 112 -2.10 -5.92 9.42
CA ALA A 112 -2.83 -6.61 10.47
C ALA A 112 -3.96 -7.48 9.89
N ARG A 113 -4.14 -8.68 10.45
CA ARG A 113 -5.14 -9.68 10.03
C ARG A 113 -6.12 -10.06 11.14
N THR A 114 -5.94 -9.52 12.33
CA THR A 114 -6.82 -9.70 13.49
C THR A 114 -7.05 -8.37 14.18
N VAL A 115 -8.14 -8.26 14.93
CA VAL A 115 -8.45 -7.08 15.75
C VAL A 115 -7.30 -6.80 16.72
N ALA A 116 -6.79 -7.80 17.41
CA ALA A 116 -5.70 -7.63 18.37
C ALA A 116 -4.41 -7.10 17.73
N GLN A 117 -4.08 -7.53 16.48
CA GLN A 117 -2.93 -6.99 15.75
C GLN A 117 -3.15 -5.52 15.35
N ALA A 118 -4.39 -5.16 14.96
CA ALA A 118 -4.72 -3.81 14.58
C ALA A 118 -4.65 -2.85 15.77
N GLU A 119 -5.24 -3.23 16.90
CA GLU A 119 -5.19 -2.46 18.15
C GLU A 119 -3.74 -2.31 18.68
N ALA A 120 -2.94 -3.36 18.61
CA ALA A 120 -1.53 -3.31 18.98
C ALA A 120 -0.72 -2.39 18.05
N ALA A 121 -0.98 -2.41 16.74
CA ALA A 121 -0.32 -1.54 15.78
C ALA A 121 -0.68 -0.05 16.02
N GLU A 122 -1.96 0.26 16.25
CA GLU A 122 -2.39 1.61 16.62
C GLU A 122 -1.73 2.09 17.90
N ALA A 123 -1.72 1.25 18.95
CA ALA A 123 -1.09 1.58 20.23
C ALA A 123 0.42 1.80 20.12
N ALA A 124 1.09 1.11 19.19
CA ALA A 124 2.51 1.27 18.91
C ALA A 124 2.83 2.49 18.01
N GLY A 125 1.83 3.22 17.52
CA GLY A 125 2.01 4.44 16.73
C GLY A 125 2.05 4.25 15.22
N ALA A 126 1.41 3.20 14.68
CA ALA A 126 1.18 3.10 13.25
C ALA A 126 0.28 4.23 12.74
N ASP A 127 0.51 4.69 11.50
CA ASP A 127 -0.29 5.73 10.87
C ASP A 127 -1.47 5.15 10.08
N TYR A 128 -1.35 3.93 9.56
CA TYR A 128 -2.44 3.19 8.90
C TYR A 128 -2.21 1.67 8.97
N ILE A 129 -3.25 0.93 8.71
CA ILE A 129 -3.24 -0.54 8.65
C ILE A 129 -3.55 -1.01 7.24
N GLY A 130 -2.73 -1.95 6.73
CA GLY A 130 -3.06 -2.78 5.57
C GLY A 130 -3.67 -4.10 6.03
N SER A 131 -4.91 -4.39 5.66
CA SER A 131 -5.59 -5.61 6.10
C SER A 131 -6.12 -6.45 4.92
N GLY A 132 -5.83 -7.74 4.94
CA GLY A 132 -6.17 -8.68 3.85
C GLY A 132 -5.50 -10.06 4.01
N ALA A 133 -5.59 -10.91 2.99
CA ALA A 133 -6.10 -10.67 1.63
C ALA A 133 -7.63 -10.77 1.57
N VAL A 134 -8.32 -9.69 1.18
CA VAL A 134 -9.81 -9.65 1.22
C VAL A 134 -10.47 -10.51 0.13
N PHE A 135 -9.78 -10.75 -1.00
CA PHE A 135 -10.25 -11.63 -2.09
C PHE A 135 -9.23 -12.74 -2.43
N GLY A 136 -8.35 -13.11 -1.47
CA GLY A 136 -7.22 -13.98 -1.73
C GLY A 136 -6.06 -13.21 -2.37
N SER A 137 -4.98 -13.90 -2.73
CA SER A 137 -3.81 -13.24 -3.33
C SER A 137 -3.14 -14.17 -4.34
N GLY A 138 -2.99 -13.71 -5.57
CA GLY A 138 -2.14 -14.34 -6.57
C GLY A 138 -0.65 -13.95 -6.43
N THR A 139 -0.36 -12.87 -5.70
CA THR A 139 0.99 -12.33 -5.53
C THR A 139 1.72 -12.88 -4.30
N LYS A 140 0.96 -13.14 -3.21
CA LYS A 140 1.44 -13.84 -2.01
C LYS A 140 0.69 -15.17 -1.89
N LEU A 141 1.28 -16.26 -2.35
CA LEU A 141 0.66 -17.59 -2.41
C LEU A 141 0.22 -18.14 -1.05
N ASP A 142 0.84 -17.67 0.04
CA ASP A 142 0.54 -18.08 1.42
C ASP A 142 -0.58 -17.27 2.08
N ALA A 143 -1.08 -16.23 1.42
CA ALA A 143 -2.11 -15.36 1.99
C ALA A 143 -3.50 -15.96 1.83
N LYS A 144 -3.96 -16.71 2.85
CA LYS A 144 -5.36 -17.17 2.95
C LYS A 144 -6.29 -15.96 2.91
N ALA A 145 -7.45 -16.12 2.26
CA ALA A 145 -8.47 -15.07 2.23
C ALA A 145 -8.90 -14.68 3.66
N LEU A 146 -9.01 -13.38 3.91
CA LEU A 146 -9.55 -12.83 5.14
C LEU A 146 -11.07 -12.68 4.98
N ASP A 147 -11.82 -13.23 5.93
CA ASP A 147 -13.27 -13.08 5.96
C ASP A 147 -13.67 -11.60 6.06
N HIS A 148 -14.67 -11.17 5.26
CA HIS A 148 -15.11 -9.77 5.21
C HIS A 148 -15.69 -9.29 6.55
N GLN A 149 -16.29 -10.19 7.37
CA GLN A 149 -16.76 -9.80 8.70
C GLN A 149 -15.59 -9.55 9.65
N ILE A 150 -14.51 -10.33 9.54
CA ILE A 150 -13.27 -10.09 10.31
C ILE A 150 -12.63 -8.78 9.85
N PHE A 151 -12.53 -8.56 8.53
CA PHE A 151 -12.03 -7.31 7.97
C PHE A 151 -12.82 -6.09 8.48
N SER A 152 -14.16 -6.16 8.45
CA SER A 152 -15.00 -5.09 8.97
C SER A 152 -14.80 -4.85 10.47
N LYS A 153 -14.66 -5.92 11.28
CA LYS A 153 -14.32 -5.77 12.70
C LYS A 153 -12.99 -5.04 12.92
N ILE A 154 -11.97 -5.35 12.11
CA ILE A 154 -10.67 -4.65 12.14
C ILE A 154 -10.88 -3.16 11.84
N CYS A 155 -11.61 -2.82 10.77
CA CYS A 155 -11.87 -1.43 10.42
C CYS A 155 -12.55 -0.62 11.53
N HIS A 156 -13.40 -1.26 12.35
CA HIS A 156 -14.14 -0.59 13.42
C HIS A 156 -13.46 -0.65 14.80
N SER A 157 -12.36 -1.42 14.93
CA SER A 157 -11.64 -1.55 16.20
C SER A 157 -10.60 -0.45 16.44
N VAL A 158 -10.20 0.27 15.40
CA VAL A 158 -9.13 1.28 15.45
C VAL A 158 -9.63 2.62 14.89
N LYS A 159 -8.93 3.70 15.25
CA LYS A 159 -9.19 5.06 14.77
C LYS A 159 -8.35 5.43 13.55
N ILE A 160 -7.18 4.78 13.40
CA ILE A 160 -6.33 4.99 12.24
C ILE A 160 -6.95 4.31 11.00
N PRO A 161 -6.73 4.85 9.78
CA PRO A 161 -7.33 4.32 8.58
C PRO A 161 -6.89 2.88 8.29
N VAL A 162 -7.85 2.06 7.85
CA VAL A 162 -7.62 0.69 7.38
C VAL A 162 -7.78 0.62 5.88
N VAL A 163 -6.75 0.12 5.20
CA VAL A 163 -6.71 -0.08 3.75
C VAL A 163 -6.91 -1.55 3.43
N ALA A 164 -7.89 -1.87 2.59
CA ALA A 164 -8.11 -3.24 2.12
C ALA A 164 -7.01 -3.66 1.13
N ILE A 165 -6.49 -4.88 1.24
CA ILE A 165 -5.48 -5.40 0.31
C ILE A 165 -5.74 -6.88 -0.04
N GLY A 166 -5.29 -7.29 -1.21
CA GLY A 166 -5.25 -8.70 -1.67
C GLY A 166 -6.38 -9.06 -2.61
N GLY A 167 -6.02 -9.35 -3.86
CA GLY A 167 -6.92 -9.79 -4.92
C GLY A 167 -7.90 -8.74 -5.44
N ILE A 168 -7.74 -7.48 -5.07
CA ILE A 168 -8.63 -6.39 -5.47
C ILE A 168 -8.40 -6.04 -6.94
N ASN A 169 -9.51 -5.89 -7.68
CA ASN A 169 -9.55 -5.47 -9.08
C ASN A 169 -10.87 -4.75 -9.39
N GLY A 170 -11.05 -4.30 -10.65
CA GLY A 170 -12.24 -3.56 -11.08
C GLY A 170 -13.57 -4.33 -10.97
N GLU A 171 -13.54 -5.68 -10.92
CA GLU A 171 -14.77 -6.50 -10.85
C GLU A 171 -15.28 -6.70 -9.41
N ASN A 172 -14.35 -6.71 -8.42
CA ASN A 172 -14.70 -7.08 -7.05
C ASN A 172 -14.63 -5.94 -6.02
N ILE A 173 -13.95 -4.82 -6.34
CA ILE A 173 -13.72 -3.71 -5.39
C ILE A 173 -15.02 -3.19 -4.74
N LEU A 174 -16.13 -3.13 -5.49
CA LEU A 174 -17.42 -2.64 -4.98
C LEU A 174 -18.01 -3.52 -3.86
N GLN A 175 -17.56 -4.76 -3.71
CA GLN A 175 -17.98 -5.65 -2.60
C GLN A 175 -17.42 -5.18 -1.24
N LEU A 176 -16.46 -4.26 -1.22
CA LEU A 176 -15.91 -3.68 0.02
C LEU A 176 -16.76 -2.56 0.59
N LYS A 177 -17.82 -2.12 -0.12
CA LYS A 177 -18.70 -1.05 0.33
C LYS A 177 -19.36 -1.40 1.68
N GLY A 178 -19.30 -0.44 2.61
CA GLY A 178 -19.87 -0.59 3.95
C GLY A 178 -19.07 -1.46 4.92
N LEU A 179 -17.88 -1.93 4.53
CA LEU A 179 -17.00 -2.69 5.43
C LEU A 179 -16.10 -1.80 6.31
N GLY A 180 -16.06 -0.49 6.05
CA GLY A 180 -15.30 0.49 6.85
C GLY A 180 -13.89 0.76 6.32
N ALA A 181 -13.51 0.23 5.14
CA ALA A 181 -12.22 0.56 4.52
C ALA A 181 -12.13 2.05 4.16
N LYS A 182 -10.97 2.67 4.39
CA LYS A 182 -10.65 4.05 4.01
C LYS A 182 -9.89 4.15 2.69
N GLY A 183 -9.53 3.01 2.10
CA GLY A 183 -8.87 2.90 0.82
C GLY A 183 -8.60 1.46 0.44
N THR A 184 -7.95 1.29 -0.72
CA THR A 184 -7.59 -0.03 -1.26
C THR A 184 -6.16 -0.04 -1.75
N ALA A 185 -5.37 -1.03 -1.34
CA ALA A 185 -4.04 -1.30 -1.86
C ALA A 185 -4.12 -2.38 -2.95
N VAL A 186 -3.65 -2.05 -4.14
CA VAL A 186 -3.81 -2.86 -5.34
C VAL A 186 -2.46 -3.13 -6.00
N VAL A 187 -2.18 -4.40 -6.29
CA VAL A 187 -0.99 -4.86 -7.02
C VAL A 187 -1.39 -5.22 -8.46
N SER A 188 -1.80 -6.46 -8.68
CA SER A 188 -2.12 -6.99 -10.02
C SER A 188 -3.31 -6.31 -10.68
N GLY A 189 -4.28 -5.82 -9.92
CA GLY A 189 -5.42 -5.08 -10.45
C GLY A 189 -5.03 -3.77 -11.16
N ILE A 190 -3.80 -3.28 -10.92
CA ILE A 190 -3.20 -2.13 -11.62
C ILE A 190 -2.05 -2.62 -12.52
N PHE A 191 -0.99 -3.18 -11.94
CA PHE A 191 0.29 -3.39 -12.62
C PHE A 191 0.34 -4.61 -13.54
N ALA A 192 -0.56 -5.59 -13.37
CA ALA A 192 -0.69 -6.72 -14.28
C ALA A 192 -1.60 -6.44 -15.50
N GLN A 193 -2.19 -5.25 -15.59
CA GLN A 193 -3.06 -4.87 -16.69
C GLN A 193 -2.25 -4.35 -17.88
N GLU A 194 -2.73 -4.58 -19.11
CA GLU A 194 -2.09 -4.06 -20.33
C GLU A 194 -2.06 -2.53 -20.34
N ASP A 195 -3.16 -1.91 -19.92
CA ASP A 195 -3.31 -0.46 -19.76
C ASP A 195 -3.40 -0.11 -18.26
N VAL A 196 -2.23 0.16 -17.67
CA VAL A 196 -2.08 0.54 -16.26
C VAL A 196 -2.82 1.85 -15.94
N TYR A 197 -2.82 2.81 -16.87
CA TYR A 197 -3.53 4.09 -16.69
C TYR A 197 -5.04 3.87 -16.58
N ALA A 198 -5.63 3.16 -17.56
CA ALA A 198 -7.06 2.91 -17.57
C ALA A 198 -7.52 2.08 -16.36
N ALA A 199 -6.71 1.10 -15.94
CA ALA A 199 -6.99 0.30 -14.74
C ALA A 199 -6.98 1.14 -13.46
N ALA A 200 -6.00 2.01 -13.31
CA ALA A 200 -5.91 2.92 -12.16
C ALA A 200 -7.09 3.92 -12.15
N GLU A 201 -7.44 4.48 -13.32
CA GLU A 201 -8.57 5.41 -13.44
C GLU A 201 -9.91 4.76 -13.08
N ASP A 202 -10.16 3.53 -13.55
CA ASP A 202 -11.37 2.77 -13.22
C ASP A 202 -11.45 2.47 -11.71
N LEU A 203 -10.35 1.98 -11.13
CA LEU A 203 -10.27 1.71 -9.70
C LEU A 203 -10.42 2.99 -8.86
N LYS A 204 -9.87 4.12 -9.30
CA LYS A 204 -10.03 5.41 -8.61
C LYS A 204 -11.49 5.83 -8.52
N LYS A 205 -12.26 5.69 -9.61
CA LYS A 205 -13.70 5.97 -9.64
C LYS A 205 -14.46 5.05 -8.69
N LYS A 206 -14.11 3.76 -8.67
CA LYS A 206 -14.79 2.74 -7.85
C LYS A 206 -14.44 2.86 -6.37
N VAL A 207 -13.20 3.18 -6.02
CA VAL A 207 -12.81 3.34 -4.61
C VAL A 207 -13.58 4.49 -3.95
N LEU A 208 -13.85 5.57 -4.67
CA LEU A 208 -14.67 6.68 -4.17
C LEU A 208 -16.12 6.28 -3.89
N ALA A 209 -16.61 5.19 -4.47
CA ALA A 209 -17.96 4.68 -4.23
C ALA A 209 -18.05 3.72 -3.03
N ILE A 210 -16.92 3.28 -2.47
CA ILE A 210 -16.88 2.36 -1.32
C ILE A 210 -16.45 3.02 0.00
N ILE A 211 -15.77 4.16 -0.06
CA ILE A 211 -15.38 4.94 1.11
C ILE A 211 -16.52 5.91 1.45
N ASP A 212 -16.96 5.87 2.69
CA ASP A 212 -17.98 6.78 3.25
C ASP A 212 -17.35 8.03 3.85
#